data_8f718e4daf21482f8c56a11abfdad559
#
_entry.id   8f718e4daf21482f8c56a11abfdad559
#
_cell.length_a   1.000
_cell.length_b   1.000
_cell.length_c   1.000
_cell.angle_alpha   90.00
_cell.angle_beta   90.00
_cell.angle_gamma   90.00
#
_symmetry.space_group_name_H-M   'P 1'
#
loop_
_entity.id
_entity.type
_entity.pdbx_description
1 polymer ?
#
loop_
_entity_poly.entity_id
_entity_poly.type
_entity_poly.pdbx_seq_one_letter_code
_entity_poly.pdbx_strand_id
1 'polypeptide(L)'
;MMLTLTSSPEEVPVERFSFAPEVAFVPRGDLLEDVTVAPLTRPAVDGSSMQAAIFRFAPGGRLVRHPATIPQILAVLEGSGDVSGADGVSEPIAAGEAVFWAQGEEHETSSAVGLTALIIEGEDVDRFRGRP
;
A
#
# COMPACT_ATOMS: atom_id res chain seq x y z
N MET A 1 -10.37 -3.73 38.87
CA MET A 1 -9.84 -3.95 38.68
C MET A 1 -9.44 -4.49 38.26
N MET A 2 -9.55 -4.29 38.32
CA MET A 2 -8.93 -4.64 38.07
C MET A 2 -8.34 -5.18 37.61
N LEU A 3 -8.18 -5.01 37.52
CA LEU A 3 -7.43 -5.43 37.19
C LEU A 3 -6.96 -6.15 36.81
N THR A 4 -7.02 -6.19 36.99
CA THR A 4 -6.47 -6.80 36.86
C THR A 4 -6.05 -7.55 36.35
N LEU A 5 -6.18 -7.51 36.42
CA LEU A 5 -5.62 -8.12 36.11
C LEU A 5 -5.02 -8.82 35.62
N THR A 6 -5.27 -8.83 35.98
CA THR A 6 -4.60 -9.67 35.58
C THR A 6 -4.03 -10.15 34.38
N SER A 7 -4.25 -10.98 33.67
CA SER A 7 -3.53 -11.04 32.48
C SER A 7 -3.57 -9.72 31.85
N SER A 8 -2.91 -8.96 32.35
CA SER A 8 -2.94 -7.59 32.02
C SER A 8 -2.08 -7.30 30.80
N PRO A 9 -2.28 -6.17 30.17
CA PRO A 9 -1.53 -5.78 29.01
C PRO A 9 -0.02 -5.78 29.25
N GLU A 10 0.40 -5.53 30.45
CA GLU A 10 1.84 -5.50 30.70
C GLU A 10 2.46 -6.87 30.56
N GLU A 11 1.67 -7.91 30.46
CA GLU A 11 2.19 -9.23 30.22
C GLU A 11 2.27 -9.55 28.73
N VAL A 12 1.79 -8.65 27.89
CA VAL A 12 1.89 -8.81 26.44
C VAL A 12 3.07 -7.97 25.97
N PRO A 13 4.12 -8.60 25.51
CA PRO A 13 5.28 -7.82 25.09
C PRO A 13 4.96 -6.98 23.87
N VAL A 14 5.74 -5.95 23.66
CA VAL A 14 5.72 -5.21 22.41
C VAL A 14 6.20 -6.17 21.33
N GLU A 15 5.40 -6.31 20.28
CA GLU A 15 5.76 -7.17 19.17
C GLU A 15 6.29 -6.34 18.03
N ARG A 16 7.50 -6.62 17.62
CA ARG A 16 8.13 -5.97 16.48
C ARG A 16 8.20 -6.96 15.35
N PHE A 17 7.96 -6.47 14.15
CA PHE A 17 8.14 -7.28 12.95
C PHE A 17 8.75 -6.40 11.87
N SER A 18 9.24 -7.03 10.80
CA SER A 18 10.03 -6.32 9.80
C SER A 18 9.25 -6.16 8.50
N PHE A 19 9.43 -5.00 7.86
CA PHE A 19 9.05 -4.82 6.47
C PHE A 19 10.27 -4.49 5.60
N ALA A 20 11.45 -4.88 6.06
CA ALA A 20 12.69 -4.65 5.33
C ALA A 20 12.73 -5.45 4.04
N PRO A 21 13.61 -5.08 3.10
CA PRO A 21 13.70 -5.82 1.83
C PRO A 21 13.90 -7.32 2.00
N GLU A 22 14.56 -7.74 3.07
CA GLU A 22 14.85 -9.15 3.31
C GLU A 22 13.62 -10.01 3.51
N VAL A 23 12.52 -9.43 3.98
CA VAL A 23 11.28 -10.17 4.19
C VAL A 23 10.26 -9.95 3.09
N ALA A 24 10.60 -9.13 2.08
CA ALA A 24 9.70 -8.86 0.97
C ALA A 24 9.67 -10.07 0.03
N PHE A 25 8.58 -10.20 -0.70
CA PHE A 25 8.44 -11.28 -1.67
C PHE A 25 7.92 -10.71 -2.98
N VAL A 26 8.04 -11.52 -4.03
CA VAL A 26 7.47 -11.19 -5.34
C VAL A 26 6.09 -11.82 -5.40
N PRO A 27 5.02 -11.03 -5.50
CA PRO A 27 3.68 -11.59 -5.57
C PRO A 27 3.49 -12.42 -6.83
N ARG A 28 2.60 -13.39 -6.74
CA ARG A 28 2.23 -14.18 -7.90
C ARG A 28 1.33 -13.37 -8.83
N GLY A 29 1.34 -13.74 -10.12
CA GLY A 29 0.48 -13.13 -11.11
C GLY A 29 1.24 -12.16 -11.99
N ASP A 30 0.49 -11.47 -12.84
CA ASP A 30 1.06 -10.64 -13.90
C ASP A 30 0.93 -9.14 -13.64
N LEU A 31 0.43 -8.74 -12.49
CA LEU A 31 0.16 -7.32 -12.23
C LEU A 31 1.39 -6.55 -11.81
N LEU A 32 2.40 -7.21 -11.24
CA LEU A 32 3.59 -6.54 -10.73
C LEU A 32 4.82 -7.02 -11.49
N GLU A 33 5.58 -6.07 -12.03
CA GLU A 33 6.84 -6.32 -12.72
C GLU A 33 7.94 -5.56 -11.99
N ASP A 34 8.98 -6.28 -11.55
CA ASP A 34 10.11 -5.71 -10.80
C ASP A 34 9.66 -4.93 -9.56
N VAL A 35 8.72 -5.52 -8.83
CA VAL A 35 8.19 -4.95 -7.59
C VAL A 35 8.18 -6.05 -6.54
N THR A 36 8.61 -5.71 -5.33
CA THR A 36 8.49 -6.61 -4.18
C THR A 36 7.53 -6.03 -3.17
N VAL A 37 6.93 -6.89 -2.36
CA VAL A 37 5.90 -6.50 -1.40
C VAL A 37 6.26 -7.03 -0.02
N ALA A 38 6.19 -6.16 0.98
CA ALA A 38 6.34 -6.52 2.38
C ALA A 38 5.05 -6.14 3.11
N PRO A 39 4.20 -7.11 3.47
CA PRO A 39 2.94 -6.80 4.14
C PRO A 39 3.15 -6.22 5.54
N LEU A 40 2.27 -5.31 5.94
CA LEU A 40 2.22 -4.77 7.30
C LEU A 40 1.05 -5.35 8.09
N THR A 41 -0.01 -5.76 7.41
CA THR A 41 -1.18 -6.35 8.04
C THR A 41 -1.41 -7.72 7.46
N ARG A 42 -2.22 -8.53 8.16
CA ARG A 42 -2.66 -9.78 7.58
C ARG A 42 -3.54 -9.48 6.36
N PRO A 43 -3.57 -10.39 5.37
CA PRO A 43 -4.44 -10.19 4.21
C PRO A 43 -5.89 -10.10 4.66
N ALA A 44 -6.64 -9.20 4.02
CA ALA A 44 -8.08 -9.11 4.25
C ALA A 44 -8.75 -10.32 3.63
N VAL A 45 -9.74 -10.86 4.32
CA VAL A 45 -10.42 -12.07 3.86
C VAL A 45 -11.52 -11.74 2.86
N ASP A 46 -12.21 -10.62 3.08
CA ASP A 46 -13.41 -10.29 2.33
C ASP A 46 -13.47 -8.82 1.91
N GLY A 47 -12.41 -8.08 2.05
CA GLY A 47 -12.38 -6.67 1.69
C GLY A 47 -13.01 -5.75 2.71
N SER A 48 -13.67 -6.27 3.71
CA SER A 48 -14.29 -5.43 4.75
C SER A 48 -13.24 -4.88 5.70
N SER A 49 -12.03 -5.41 5.68
CA SER A 49 -10.92 -4.98 6.52
C SER A 49 -9.92 -4.21 5.68
N MET A 50 -9.24 -3.29 6.32
CA MET A 50 -8.14 -2.59 5.69
C MET A 50 -6.90 -3.48 5.68
N GLN A 51 -6.12 -3.40 4.61
CA GLN A 51 -4.80 -4.02 4.59
C GLN A 51 -3.78 -3.02 4.05
N ALA A 52 -2.54 -3.19 4.49
CA ALA A 52 -1.46 -2.29 4.15
C ALA A 52 -0.19 -3.08 3.88
N ALA A 53 0.63 -2.59 2.95
CA ALA A 53 1.89 -3.22 2.62
C ALA A 53 2.85 -2.18 2.05
N ILE A 54 4.14 -2.47 2.15
CA ILE A 54 5.18 -1.67 1.52
C ILE A 54 5.49 -2.31 0.18
N PHE A 55 5.38 -1.51 -0.88
CA PHE A 55 5.72 -1.91 -2.25
C PHE A 55 7.01 -1.20 -2.63
N ARG A 56 7.99 -1.98 -3.11
CA ARG A 56 9.25 -1.42 -3.59
C ARG A 56 9.38 -1.72 -5.07
N PHE A 57 9.35 -0.65 -5.86
CA PHE A 57 9.53 -0.72 -7.31
C PHE A 57 11.01 -0.53 -7.61
N ALA A 58 11.62 -1.52 -8.22
CA ALA A 58 12.97 -1.35 -8.76
C ALA A 58 12.91 -0.37 -9.94
N PRO A 59 14.05 0.20 -10.36
CA PRO A 59 14.04 1.01 -11.58
C PRO A 59 13.44 0.23 -12.75
N GLY A 60 12.41 0.80 -13.39
CA GLY A 60 11.66 0.12 -14.44
C GLY A 60 10.48 -0.69 -13.93
N GLY A 61 10.30 -0.77 -12.63
CA GLY A 61 9.20 -1.55 -12.05
C GLY A 61 7.86 -0.91 -12.33
N ARG A 62 6.81 -1.72 -12.36
CA ARG A 62 5.47 -1.22 -12.63
C ARG A 62 4.39 -2.12 -12.05
N LEU A 63 3.29 -1.48 -11.71
CA LEU A 63 2.02 -2.13 -11.41
C LEU A 63 1.18 -1.95 -12.67
N VAL A 64 0.93 -3.06 -13.37
CA VAL A 64 0.26 -3.05 -14.66
C VAL A 64 -1.19 -2.59 -14.51
N ARG A 65 -1.70 -1.88 -15.50
CA ARG A 65 -3.05 -1.31 -15.46
C ARG A 65 -4.09 -2.38 -15.20
N HIS A 66 -4.91 -2.13 -14.19
CA HIS A 66 -6.00 -3.04 -13.81
C HIS A 66 -6.98 -2.27 -12.93
N PRO A 67 -8.22 -2.76 -12.76
CA PRO A 67 -9.18 -2.08 -11.88
C PRO A 67 -8.85 -2.32 -10.42
N ALA A 68 -9.05 -1.30 -9.59
CA ALA A 68 -8.95 -1.42 -8.15
C ALA A 68 -10.17 -2.21 -7.66
N THR A 69 -9.95 -3.33 -6.99
CA THR A 69 -11.07 -4.14 -6.50
C THR A 69 -11.78 -3.45 -5.34
N ILE A 70 -11.06 -2.69 -4.54
CA ILE A 70 -11.58 -1.88 -3.45
C ILE A 70 -10.81 -0.55 -3.43
N PRO A 71 -11.29 0.48 -2.74
CA PRO A 71 -10.58 1.76 -2.67
C PRO A 71 -9.16 1.59 -2.19
N GLN A 72 -8.24 2.37 -2.76
CA GLN A 72 -6.81 2.21 -2.52
C GLN A 72 -6.12 3.55 -2.46
N ILE A 73 -5.14 3.67 -1.55
CA ILE A 73 -4.23 4.81 -1.49
C ILE A 73 -2.81 4.29 -1.70
N LEU A 74 -2.06 4.98 -2.53
CA LEU A 74 -0.63 4.75 -2.69
C LEU A 74 0.08 6.01 -2.23
N ALA A 75 0.91 5.88 -1.18
CA ALA A 75 1.65 7.01 -0.60
C ALA A 75 3.13 6.77 -0.84
N VAL A 76 3.77 7.70 -1.55
CA VAL A 76 5.19 7.56 -1.89
C VAL A 76 6.04 7.98 -0.71
N LEU A 77 6.89 7.08 -0.25
CA LEU A 77 7.81 7.30 0.87
C LEU A 77 9.18 7.72 0.37
N GLU A 78 9.64 7.14 -0.74
CA GLU A 78 10.94 7.44 -1.32
C GLU A 78 10.85 7.30 -2.84
N GLY A 79 11.67 8.06 -3.55
CA GLY A 79 11.73 7.97 -4.99
C GLY A 79 10.61 8.70 -5.67
N SER A 80 10.34 8.31 -6.91
CA SER A 80 9.34 8.97 -7.74
C SER A 80 8.86 8.03 -8.83
N GLY A 81 7.73 8.38 -9.42
CA GLY A 81 7.17 7.59 -10.49
C GLY A 81 6.04 8.32 -11.19
N ASP A 82 5.24 7.57 -11.90
CA ASP A 82 4.09 8.07 -12.64
C ASP A 82 2.88 7.22 -12.29
N VAL A 83 1.74 7.87 -12.11
CA VAL A 83 0.48 7.20 -11.80
C VAL A 83 -0.58 7.65 -12.78
N SER A 84 -1.57 6.79 -13.01
CA SER A 84 -2.73 7.15 -13.81
C SER A 84 -3.97 6.51 -13.22
N GLY A 85 -5.11 7.09 -13.54
CA GLY A 85 -6.42 6.59 -13.11
C GLY A 85 -7.28 6.27 -14.32
N ALA A 86 -8.60 6.43 -14.15
CA ALA A 86 -9.58 6.02 -15.15
C ALA A 86 -9.38 6.70 -16.50
N ASP A 87 -8.94 7.97 -16.50
CA ASP A 87 -8.75 8.72 -17.76
C ASP A 87 -7.49 8.33 -18.51
N GLY A 88 -6.62 7.52 -17.89
CA GLY A 88 -5.38 7.07 -18.52
C GLY A 88 -4.30 8.13 -18.63
N VAL A 89 -4.52 9.32 -18.09
CA VAL A 89 -3.53 10.39 -18.15
C VAL A 89 -2.48 10.16 -17.07
N SER A 90 -1.21 10.07 -17.49
CA SER A 90 -0.11 9.84 -16.56
C SER A 90 0.27 11.13 -15.87
N GLU A 91 0.47 11.07 -14.56
CA GLU A 91 0.90 12.21 -13.75
C GLU A 91 2.08 11.81 -12.88
N PRO A 92 3.06 12.69 -12.71
CA PRO A 92 4.20 12.38 -11.86
C PRO A 92 3.80 12.36 -10.38
N ILE A 93 4.48 11.52 -9.62
CA ILE A 93 4.29 11.46 -8.17
C ILE A 93 5.66 11.25 -7.53
N ALA A 94 5.86 11.86 -6.36
CA ALA A 94 7.14 11.83 -5.68
C ALA A 94 6.94 11.68 -4.18
N ALA A 95 8.04 11.46 -3.46
CA ALA A 95 8.01 11.30 -2.01
C ALA A 95 7.24 12.42 -1.33
N GLY A 96 6.36 12.05 -0.41
CA GLY A 96 5.50 12.98 0.28
C GLY A 96 4.14 13.17 -0.35
N GLU A 97 3.91 12.55 -1.52
CA GLU A 97 2.63 12.65 -2.23
C GLU A 97 1.92 11.32 -2.25
N ALA A 98 0.60 11.36 -2.38
CA ALA A 98 -0.21 10.15 -2.42
C ALA A 98 -1.30 10.30 -3.48
N VAL A 99 -1.78 9.17 -3.98
CA VAL A 99 -2.88 9.11 -4.92
C VAL A 99 -3.95 8.19 -4.35
N PHE A 100 -5.21 8.52 -4.64
CA PHE A 100 -6.36 7.72 -4.26
C PHE A 100 -7.05 7.21 -5.52
N TRP A 101 -7.40 5.91 -5.51
CA TRP A 101 -8.20 5.31 -6.56
C TRP A 101 -9.47 4.73 -5.96
N ALA A 102 -10.61 5.03 -6.58
CA ALA A 102 -11.90 4.52 -6.15
C ALA A 102 -12.07 3.06 -6.55
N GLN A 103 -13.01 2.38 -5.91
CA GLN A 103 -13.34 1.01 -6.27
C GLN A 103 -13.71 0.95 -7.75
N GLY A 104 -13.13 -0.01 -8.46
CA GLY A 104 -13.39 -0.22 -9.89
C GLY A 104 -12.57 0.67 -10.81
N GLU A 105 -11.83 1.63 -10.28
CA GLU A 105 -11.06 2.55 -11.11
C GLU A 105 -9.84 1.84 -11.69
N GLU A 106 -9.71 1.91 -13.04
CA GLU A 106 -8.52 1.44 -13.72
C GLU A 106 -7.34 2.32 -13.32
N HIS A 107 -6.23 1.71 -12.99
CA HIS A 107 -5.06 2.48 -12.53
C HIS A 107 -3.77 1.75 -12.85
N GLU A 108 -2.69 2.52 -12.83
CA GLU A 108 -1.37 2.02 -13.17
C GLU A 108 -0.32 2.86 -12.43
N THR A 109 0.79 2.23 -12.07
CA THR A 109 1.93 2.92 -11.46
C THR A 109 3.21 2.37 -12.08
N SER A 110 4.15 3.27 -12.37
CA SER A 110 5.45 2.87 -12.87
C SER A 110 6.52 3.78 -12.29
N SER A 111 7.76 3.31 -12.28
CA SER A 111 8.87 4.12 -11.80
C SER A 111 10.11 3.81 -12.62
N ALA A 112 10.68 4.84 -13.23
CA ALA A 112 11.91 4.70 -13.99
C ALA A 112 13.14 4.61 -13.07
N VAL A 113 13.08 5.26 -11.93
CA VAL A 113 14.25 5.43 -11.03
C VAL A 113 14.15 4.64 -9.76
N GLY A 114 13.00 4.05 -9.47
CA GLY A 114 12.75 3.35 -8.22
C GLY A 114 11.82 4.14 -7.31
N LEU A 115 10.97 3.42 -6.58
CA LEU A 115 9.96 4.03 -5.75
C LEU A 115 9.60 3.08 -4.61
N THR A 116 9.49 3.61 -3.41
CA THR A 116 8.98 2.88 -2.26
C THR A 116 7.67 3.52 -1.83
N ALA A 117 6.63 2.74 -1.72
CA ALA A 117 5.30 3.25 -1.40
C ALA A 117 4.64 2.41 -0.33
N LEU A 118 3.82 3.08 0.47
CA LEU A 118 2.85 2.42 1.35
C LEU A 118 1.54 2.35 0.57
N ILE A 119 1.02 1.14 0.41
CA ILE A 119 -0.29 0.96 -0.22
C ILE A 119 -1.27 0.48 0.84
N ILE A 120 -2.39 1.19 0.94
CA ILE A 120 -3.47 0.89 1.88
C ILE A 120 -4.72 0.66 1.06
N GLU A 121 -5.43 -0.43 1.32
CA GLU A 121 -6.68 -0.69 0.62
C GLU A 121 -7.72 -1.27 1.58
N GLY A 122 -8.99 -0.99 1.32
CA GLY A 122 -10.10 -1.44 2.15
C GLY A 122 -11.37 -0.70 1.75
N GLU A 123 -12.53 -1.25 2.14
CA GLU A 123 -13.81 -0.67 1.75
C GLU A 123 -14.01 0.76 2.22
N ASP A 124 -13.45 1.08 3.39
CA ASP A 124 -13.65 2.39 4.01
C ASP A 124 -12.45 3.32 3.80
N VAL A 125 -11.50 2.92 2.97
CA VAL A 125 -10.34 3.76 2.70
C VAL A 125 -10.75 4.94 1.83
N ASP A 126 -10.39 6.14 2.25
CA ASP A 126 -10.63 7.37 1.51
C ASP A 126 -9.47 8.32 1.81
N ARG A 127 -9.28 9.28 0.94
CA ARG A 127 -8.21 10.25 1.11
C ARG A 127 -8.60 11.30 2.15
N PHE A 128 -7.58 11.81 2.82
CA PHE A 128 -7.78 12.95 3.71
C PHE A 128 -8.11 14.18 2.86
N ARG A 129 -9.19 14.85 3.22
CA ARG A 129 -9.66 16.01 2.42
C ARG A 129 -9.26 17.33 3.04
N GLY A 130 -8.46 17.29 4.08
CA GLY A 130 -8.04 18.51 4.75
C GLY A 130 -9.04 18.94 5.80
N ARG A 131 -8.70 20.00 6.48
CA ARG A 131 -9.56 20.53 7.54
C ARG A 131 -10.57 21.50 6.93
N PRO A 132 -11.78 21.55 7.50
CA PRO A 132 -12.78 22.52 7.07
C PRO A 132 -12.34 23.95 7.38
#